data_f828408d7e240b0f5e4d96ce19c9e10d
#
_entry.id   f828408d7e240b0f5e4d96ce19c9e10d
#
_cell.length_a   1.000
_cell.length_b   1.000
_cell.length_c   1.000
_cell.angle_alpha   90.00
_cell.angle_beta   90.00
_cell.angle_gamma   90.00
#
_symmetry.space_group_name_H-M   'P 1'
#
loop_
_entity.id
_entity.type
_entity.pdbx_description
1 polymer ?
#
loop_
_entity_poly.entity_id
_entity_poly.type
_entity_poly.pdbx_seq_one_letter_code
_entity_poly.pdbx_strand_id
1 'polypeptide(L)'
;RAICGYNLSDTRGTVPALATLHDAYGKPETNQGKQFILVRDGLPSYDSALLAYNQGLEAPVLTGPKVIGLENLDEISKEFRPYKQLVERLNRTYKFHTRPRAGMKSMEGATCLTTLFVAYYNYLRPHGGLKHSPLSREPLQGIERYPKQWETLLAMAAA
;
A
#
# COMPACT_ATOMS: atom_id res chain seq x y z
N ARG A 1 -2.34 -3.59 -8.35
CA ARG A 1 -1.80 -2.21 -8.27
C ARG A 1 -2.52 -1.35 -7.23
N ALA A 2 -3.42 -1.92 -6.43
CA ALA A 2 -4.07 -1.21 -5.32
C ALA A 2 -3.11 -0.97 -4.16
N ILE A 3 -3.38 0.06 -3.37
CA ILE A 3 -2.79 0.25 -2.04
C ILE A 3 -3.60 -0.61 -1.08
N CYS A 4 -3.01 -1.69 -0.57
CA CYS A 4 -3.70 -2.66 0.29
C CYS A 4 -3.58 -2.33 1.77
N GLY A 5 -2.57 -1.53 2.16
CA GLY A 5 -2.38 -1.09 3.53
C GLY A 5 -1.46 0.11 3.58
N TYR A 6 -1.62 0.95 4.59
CA TYR A 6 -0.77 2.10 4.85
C TYR A 6 -0.77 2.43 6.35
N ASN A 7 0.34 2.97 6.80
CA ASN A 7 0.48 3.50 8.15
C ASN A 7 1.28 4.79 8.11
N LEU A 8 0.86 5.77 8.88
CA LEU A 8 1.56 7.02 9.10
C LEU A 8 2.23 6.97 10.46
N SER A 9 3.52 7.20 10.49
CA SER A 9 4.30 7.19 11.71
C SER A 9 5.42 8.22 11.61
N ASP A 10 5.81 8.78 12.71
CA ASP A 10 6.99 9.63 12.90
C ASP A 10 8.29 8.81 12.95
N THR A 11 8.18 7.48 13.08
CA THR A 11 9.31 6.56 13.11
C THR A 11 9.28 5.56 11.98
N ARG A 12 10.45 4.98 11.65
CA ARG A 12 10.60 3.87 10.69
C ARG A 12 10.88 2.54 11.41
N GLY A 13 10.25 2.35 12.56
CA GLY A 13 10.45 1.17 13.40
C GLY A 13 9.70 -0.06 12.92
N THR A 14 9.88 -1.15 13.66
CA THR A 14 9.21 -2.44 13.41
C THR A 14 7.70 -2.35 13.61
N VAL A 15 7.24 -1.62 14.64
CA VAL A 15 5.80 -1.51 14.96
C VAL A 15 4.99 -0.87 13.83
N PRO A 16 5.36 0.30 13.27
CA PRO A 16 4.67 0.85 12.10
C PRO A 16 4.69 -0.07 10.88
N ALA A 17 5.81 -0.77 10.65
CA ALA A 17 5.92 -1.73 9.56
C ALA A 17 4.95 -2.91 9.75
N LEU A 18 4.89 -3.47 10.97
CA LEU A 18 3.97 -4.56 11.32
C LEU A 18 2.51 -4.12 11.21
N ALA A 19 2.17 -2.91 11.66
CA ALA A 19 0.83 -2.34 11.51
C ALA A 19 0.42 -2.26 10.03
N THR A 20 1.34 -1.88 9.14
CA THR A 20 1.08 -1.87 7.70
C THR A 20 0.84 -3.27 7.13
N LEU A 21 1.56 -4.29 7.64
CA LEU A 21 1.32 -5.68 7.22
C LEU A 21 -0.05 -6.17 7.69
N HIS A 22 -0.46 -5.85 8.92
CA HIS A 22 -1.79 -6.19 9.42
C HIS A 22 -2.90 -5.47 8.65
N ASP A 23 -2.71 -4.22 8.27
CA ASP A 23 -3.68 -3.47 7.45
C ASP A 23 -3.80 -4.08 6.05
N ALA A 24 -2.68 -4.49 5.44
CA ALA A 24 -2.66 -5.05 4.08
C ALA A 24 -3.17 -6.49 3.99
N TYR A 25 -2.84 -7.33 4.97
CA TYR A 25 -3.07 -8.78 4.91
C TYR A 25 -4.03 -9.30 5.98
N GLY A 26 -4.42 -8.47 6.94
CA GLY A 26 -5.23 -8.88 8.09
C GLY A 26 -4.40 -9.65 9.14
N LYS A 27 -5.09 -10.43 9.96
CA LYS A 27 -4.43 -11.27 10.98
C LYS A 27 -3.81 -12.50 10.31
N PRO A 28 -2.56 -12.88 10.69
CA PRO A 28 -1.88 -14.01 10.06
C PRO A 28 -2.64 -15.33 10.22
N GLU A 29 -3.34 -15.53 11.33
CA GLU A 29 -4.11 -16.76 11.60
C GLU A 29 -5.27 -16.95 10.61
N THR A 30 -5.84 -15.85 10.09
CA THR A 30 -6.92 -15.90 9.09
C THR A 30 -6.43 -16.24 7.69
N ASN A 31 -5.12 -16.27 7.50
CA ASN A 31 -4.45 -16.52 6.23
C ASN A 31 -3.71 -17.86 6.20
N GLN A 32 -3.90 -18.73 7.20
CA GLN A 32 -3.29 -20.05 7.19
C GLN A 32 -3.60 -20.79 5.89
N GLY A 33 -2.59 -21.46 5.33
CA GLY A 33 -2.68 -22.15 4.05
C GLY A 33 -2.53 -21.27 2.81
N LYS A 34 -2.46 -19.93 2.97
CA LYS A 34 -2.13 -18.99 1.90
C LYS A 34 -0.66 -18.59 1.98
N GLN A 35 -0.09 -18.24 0.83
CA GLN A 35 1.26 -17.68 0.76
C GLN A 35 1.22 -16.36 0.00
N PHE A 36 1.77 -15.31 0.61
CA PHE A 36 1.93 -14.00 0.00
C PHE A 36 3.42 -13.67 -0.15
N ILE A 37 3.75 -12.96 -1.22
CA ILE A 37 5.10 -12.51 -1.49
C ILE A 37 5.20 -11.02 -1.17
N LEU A 38 6.05 -10.68 -0.19
CA LEU A 38 6.40 -9.31 0.16
C LEU A 38 7.75 -8.94 -0.44
N VAL A 39 7.75 -8.09 -1.45
CA VAL A 39 8.98 -7.50 -1.98
C VAL A 39 9.33 -6.26 -1.17
N ARG A 40 10.50 -6.24 -0.53
CA ARG A 40 10.93 -5.16 0.37
C ARG A 40 12.32 -4.65 0.02
N ASP A 41 12.63 -3.46 0.50
CA ASP A 41 14.00 -2.91 0.47
C ASP A 41 14.83 -3.44 1.64
N GLY A 42 16.05 -2.94 1.76
CA GLY A 42 16.99 -3.39 2.79
C GLY A 42 16.74 -2.86 4.20
N LEU A 43 15.63 -2.20 4.49
CA LEU A 43 15.37 -1.62 5.81
C LEU A 43 15.17 -2.74 6.85
N PRO A 44 16.00 -2.83 7.93
CA PRO A 44 15.94 -3.92 8.90
C PRO A 44 14.59 -4.06 9.62
N SER A 45 13.85 -2.97 9.80
CA SER A 45 12.53 -3.00 10.44
C SER A 45 11.51 -3.84 9.67
N TYR A 46 11.66 -3.98 8.35
CA TYR A 46 10.78 -4.85 7.55
C TYR A 46 11.07 -6.33 7.78
N ASP A 47 12.32 -6.70 8.04
CA ASP A 47 12.67 -8.08 8.39
C ASP A 47 12.09 -8.46 9.74
N SER A 48 12.24 -7.57 10.72
CA SER A 48 11.68 -7.76 12.06
C SER A 48 10.15 -7.82 12.05
N ALA A 49 9.52 -6.96 11.24
CA ALA A 49 8.06 -6.98 11.08
C ALA A 49 7.56 -8.26 10.41
N LEU A 50 8.30 -8.77 9.40
CA LEU A 50 7.98 -10.01 8.72
C LEU A 50 8.08 -11.22 9.66
N LEU A 51 9.12 -11.26 10.48
CA LEU A 51 9.29 -12.30 11.51
C LEU A 51 8.16 -12.24 12.53
N ALA A 52 7.84 -11.04 13.03
CA ALA A 52 6.76 -10.84 14.00
C ALA A 52 5.38 -11.20 13.42
N TYR A 53 5.14 -10.87 12.14
CA TYR A 53 3.87 -11.22 11.47
C TYR A 53 3.67 -12.74 11.37
N ASN A 54 4.72 -13.50 11.11
CA ASN A 54 4.65 -14.96 10.98
C ASN A 54 4.82 -15.71 12.32
N GLN A 55 5.03 -15.00 13.42
CA GLN A 55 5.30 -15.61 14.73
C GLN A 55 4.12 -16.47 15.18
N GLY A 56 4.42 -17.69 15.63
CA GLY A 56 3.41 -18.63 16.15
C GLY A 56 2.66 -19.43 15.08
N LEU A 57 2.97 -19.23 13.79
CA LEU A 57 2.41 -20.04 12.71
C LEU A 57 3.27 -21.29 12.44
N GLU A 58 2.63 -22.39 12.06
CA GLU A 58 3.34 -23.63 11.66
C GLU A 58 4.15 -23.42 10.37
N ALA A 59 3.62 -22.62 9.45
CA ALA A 59 4.30 -22.23 8.21
C ALA A 59 4.14 -20.73 7.96
N PRO A 60 5.16 -20.08 7.42
CA PRO A 60 5.09 -18.63 7.15
C PRO A 60 4.05 -18.32 6.06
N VAL A 61 3.13 -17.44 6.38
CA VAL A 61 2.10 -16.94 5.44
C VAL A 61 2.68 -15.86 4.54
N LEU A 62 3.60 -15.05 5.08
CA LEU A 62 4.21 -13.94 4.35
C LEU A 62 5.71 -14.18 4.22
N THR A 63 6.18 -14.24 2.99
CA THR A 63 7.60 -14.44 2.64
C THR A 63 8.01 -13.46 1.55
N GLY A 64 9.26 -13.43 1.14
CA GLY A 64 9.65 -12.70 -0.05
C GLY A 64 11.05 -12.12 0.01
N PRO A 65 11.57 -11.71 -1.16
CA PRO A 65 12.95 -11.27 -1.30
C PRO A 65 13.17 -9.82 -0.83
N LYS A 66 14.41 -9.54 -0.48
CA LYS A 66 14.95 -8.18 -0.42
C LYS A 66 15.46 -7.78 -1.80
N VAL A 67 15.04 -6.61 -2.28
CA VAL A 67 15.57 -6.00 -3.50
C VAL A 67 16.25 -4.70 -3.12
N ILE A 68 17.58 -4.74 -2.97
CA ILE A 68 18.39 -3.62 -2.49
C ILE A 68 19.03 -2.91 -3.70
N GLY A 69 18.71 -1.63 -3.88
CA GLY A 69 19.35 -0.77 -4.88
C GLY A 69 19.09 -1.14 -6.33
N LEU A 70 19.90 -0.55 -7.22
CA LEU A 70 19.89 -0.80 -8.67
C LEU A 70 21.00 -1.80 -9.08
N GLU A 71 21.94 -2.05 -8.19
CA GLU A 71 23.18 -2.79 -8.47
C GLU A 71 23.07 -4.30 -8.25
N ASN A 72 21.99 -4.76 -7.58
CA ASN A 72 21.76 -6.20 -7.44
C ASN A 72 21.42 -6.80 -8.81
N LEU A 73 22.42 -7.42 -9.40
CA LEU A 73 22.34 -8.09 -10.70
C LEU A 73 21.94 -9.57 -10.59
N ASP A 74 21.69 -10.05 -9.38
CA ASP A 74 21.21 -11.42 -9.16
C ASP A 74 19.83 -11.63 -9.79
N GLU A 75 19.51 -12.87 -10.12
CA GLU A 75 18.29 -13.22 -10.85
C GLU A 75 17.02 -12.87 -10.06
N ILE A 76 17.04 -13.09 -8.74
CA ILE A 76 15.91 -12.77 -7.85
C ILE A 76 15.62 -11.26 -7.87
N SER A 77 16.66 -10.45 -7.73
CA SER A 77 16.49 -8.98 -7.79
C SER A 77 16.01 -8.52 -9.17
N LYS A 78 16.45 -9.16 -10.26
CA LYS A 78 15.95 -8.85 -11.62
C LYS A 78 14.48 -9.17 -11.75
N GLU A 79 14.04 -10.34 -11.28
CA GLU A 79 12.63 -10.77 -11.31
C GLU A 79 11.73 -9.82 -10.53
N PHE A 80 12.12 -9.47 -9.30
CA PHE A 80 11.26 -8.70 -8.39
C PHE A 80 11.41 -7.17 -8.49
N ARG A 81 12.40 -6.67 -9.22
CA ARG A 81 12.60 -5.22 -9.46
C ARG A 81 11.36 -4.49 -10.01
N PRO A 82 10.57 -5.03 -10.95
CA PRO A 82 9.37 -4.37 -11.44
C PRO A 82 8.36 -4.06 -10.34
N TYR A 83 8.24 -4.89 -9.32
CA TYR A 83 7.34 -4.67 -8.17
C TYR A 83 7.83 -3.52 -7.30
N LYS A 84 9.14 -3.41 -7.03
CA LYS A 84 9.74 -2.27 -6.34
C LYS A 84 9.47 -0.96 -7.09
N GLN A 85 9.63 -0.96 -8.41
CA GLN A 85 9.34 0.21 -9.25
C GLN A 85 7.87 0.66 -9.18
N LEU A 86 6.92 -0.26 -8.94
CA LEU A 86 5.52 0.11 -8.72
C LEU A 86 5.35 0.96 -7.47
N VAL A 87 6.01 0.58 -6.36
CA VAL A 87 5.98 1.36 -5.11
C VAL A 87 6.67 2.71 -5.28
N GLU A 88 7.80 2.77 -5.99
CA GLU A 88 8.49 4.03 -6.29
C GLU A 88 7.60 4.98 -7.12
N ARG A 89 6.87 4.46 -8.11
CA ARG A 89 5.90 5.24 -8.90
C ARG A 89 4.72 5.72 -8.05
N LEU A 90 4.23 4.87 -7.15
CA LEU A 90 3.20 5.25 -6.18
C LEU A 90 3.68 6.40 -5.30
N ASN A 91 4.88 6.28 -4.71
CA ASN A 91 5.48 7.31 -3.88
C ASN A 91 5.66 8.64 -4.64
N ARG A 92 6.03 8.58 -5.92
CA ARG A 92 6.13 9.77 -6.79
C ARG A 92 4.75 10.40 -6.99
N THR A 93 3.73 9.60 -7.25
CA THR A 93 2.35 10.09 -7.40
C THR A 93 1.85 10.71 -6.10
N TYR A 94 2.06 10.07 -4.96
CA TYR A 94 1.70 10.60 -3.64
C TYR A 94 2.39 11.96 -3.38
N LYS A 95 3.69 12.04 -3.61
CA LYS A 95 4.46 13.28 -3.46
C LYS A 95 3.95 14.40 -4.39
N PHE A 96 3.51 14.09 -5.59
CA PHE A 96 2.90 15.07 -6.49
C PHE A 96 1.65 15.71 -5.88
N HIS A 97 0.82 14.94 -5.20
CA HIS A 97 -0.39 15.44 -4.54
C HIS A 97 -0.14 16.15 -3.21
N THR A 98 0.97 15.84 -2.51
CA THR A 98 1.26 16.38 -1.18
C THR A 98 2.19 17.59 -1.20
N ARG A 99 3.15 17.67 -2.13
CA ARG A 99 4.12 18.77 -2.23
C ARG A 99 3.49 20.17 -2.34
N PRO A 100 2.43 20.41 -3.13
CA PRO A 100 1.84 21.75 -3.27
C PRO A 100 1.25 22.32 -1.98
N ARG A 101 1.11 21.50 -0.93
CA ARG A 101 0.51 21.89 0.34
C ARG A 101 1.51 22.38 1.39
N ALA A 102 2.75 22.66 0.99
CA ALA A 102 3.84 23.12 1.86
C ALA A 102 4.10 22.20 3.08
N GLY A 103 3.91 20.88 2.88
CA GLY A 103 4.09 19.86 3.92
C GLY A 103 2.83 19.60 4.76
N MET A 104 2.97 18.68 5.69
CA MET A 104 1.91 18.28 6.60
C MET A 104 2.17 18.89 7.97
N LYS A 105 1.23 19.71 8.45
CA LYS A 105 1.41 20.48 9.70
C LYS A 105 0.98 19.73 10.96
N SER A 106 0.22 18.64 10.80
CA SER A 106 -0.22 17.79 11.90
C SER A 106 -0.35 16.33 11.44
N MET A 107 -0.26 15.40 12.39
CA MET A 107 -0.46 13.98 12.12
C MET A 107 -1.90 13.71 11.64
N GLU A 108 -2.88 14.36 12.24
CA GLU A 108 -4.30 14.24 11.85
C GLU A 108 -4.51 14.68 10.40
N GLY A 109 -4.02 15.87 10.02
CA GLY A 109 -4.09 16.36 8.65
C GLY A 109 -3.36 15.46 7.66
N ALA A 110 -2.22 14.90 8.05
CA ALA A 110 -1.49 13.91 7.25
C ALA A 110 -2.31 12.64 7.05
N THR A 111 -2.96 12.14 8.11
CA THR A 111 -3.81 10.95 8.06
C THR A 111 -5.00 11.18 7.14
N CYS A 112 -5.74 12.27 7.32
CA CYS A 112 -6.88 12.62 6.46
C CYS A 112 -6.47 12.72 4.98
N LEU A 113 -5.38 13.43 4.69
CA LEU A 113 -4.91 13.59 3.32
C LEU A 113 -4.48 12.26 2.69
N THR A 114 -3.79 11.41 3.46
CA THR A 114 -3.36 10.09 2.98
C THR A 114 -4.55 9.17 2.75
N THR A 115 -5.53 9.16 3.64
CA THR A 115 -6.77 8.39 3.47
C THR A 115 -7.52 8.80 2.21
N LEU A 116 -7.70 10.11 1.99
CA LEU A 116 -8.31 10.63 0.76
C LEU A 116 -7.51 10.27 -0.49
N PHE A 117 -6.17 10.33 -0.41
CA PHE A 117 -5.31 9.91 -1.53
C PHE A 117 -5.46 8.41 -1.83
N VAL A 118 -5.48 7.56 -0.80
CA VAL A 118 -5.67 6.11 -0.97
C VAL A 118 -7.03 5.81 -1.60
N ALA A 119 -8.09 6.46 -1.13
CA ALA A 119 -9.44 6.33 -1.68
C ALA A 119 -9.48 6.76 -3.16
N TYR A 120 -8.94 7.93 -3.48
CA TYR A 120 -8.82 8.40 -4.86
C TYR A 120 -8.01 7.44 -5.74
N TYR A 121 -6.84 7.01 -5.27
CA TYR A 121 -5.94 6.12 -6.02
C TYR A 121 -6.58 4.77 -6.31
N ASN A 122 -7.25 4.19 -5.32
CA ASN A 122 -7.80 2.85 -5.43
C ASN A 122 -9.13 2.79 -6.20
N TYR A 123 -10.00 3.77 -6.04
CA TYR A 123 -11.39 3.69 -6.50
C TYR A 123 -11.73 4.65 -7.64
N LEU A 124 -11.07 5.80 -7.71
CA LEU A 124 -11.47 6.85 -8.64
C LEU A 124 -10.48 7.07 -9.78
N ARG A 125 -9.18 6.95 -9.51
CA ARG A 125 -8.15 7.26 -10.48
C ARG A 125 -7.97 6.13 -11.52
N PRO A 126 -8.18 6.38 -12.82
CA PRO A 126 -7.82 5.41 -13.84
C PRO A 126 -6.30 5.25 -13.93
N HIS A 127 -5.84 4.02 -13.98
CA HIS A 127 -4.43 3.71 -14.22
C HIS A 127 -4.17 3.51 -15.71
N GLY A 128 -3.14 4.16 -16.23
CA GLY A 128 -2.80 4.09 -17.65
C GLY A 128 -2.64 2.66 -18.19
N GLY A 129 -2.08 1.75 -17.37
CA GLY A 129 -1.91 0.34 -17.74
C GLY A 129 -3.12 -0.56 -17.49
N LEU A 130 -4.08 -0.14 -16.65
CA LEU A 130 -5.31 -0.89 -16.37
C LEU A 130 -6.52 -0.33 -17.14
N LYS A 131 -6.45 0.93 -17.57
CA LYS A 131 -7.55 1.70 -18.16
C LYS A 131 -8.73 1.99 -17.22
N HIS A 132 -8.68 1.50 -15.99
CA HIS A 132 -9.67 1.69 -14.93
C HIS A 132 -8.97 1.89 -13.57
N SER A 133 -9.74 2.18 -12.52
CA SER A 133 -9.23 2.22 -11.14
C SER A 133 -8.81 0.82 -10.67
N PRO A 134 -7.80 0.70 -9.78
CA PRO A 134 -7.31 -0.58 -9.27
C PRO A 134 -8.38 -1.44 -8.62
N LEU A 135 -9.29 -0.82 -7.88
CA LEU A 135 -10.42 -1.47 -7.25
C LEU A 135 -11.71 -0.94 -7.85
N SER A 136 -12.54 -1.84 -8.36
CA SER A 136 -13.87 -1.52 -8.85
C SER A 136 -14.89 -1.72 -7.72
N ARG A 137 -15.85 -0.80 -7.63
CA ARG A 137 -17.02 -0.92 -6.74
C ARG A 137 -18.27 -0.67 -7.58
N GLU A 138 -19.24 -1.57 -7.47
CA GLU A 138 -20.48 -1.51 -8.27
C GLU A 138 -21.19 -0.15 -8.21
N PRO A 139 -21.37 0.49 -7.03
CA PRO A 139 -22.00 1.80 -6.95
C PRO A 139 -21.28 2.95 -7.66
N LEU A 140 -19.98 2.77 -8.00
CA LEU A 140 -19.18 3.78 -8.72
C LEU A 140 -19.17 3.57 -10.22
N GLN A 141 -19.67 2.43 -10.71
CA GLN A 141 -19.67 2.11 -12.13
C GLN A 141 -20.68 3.00 -12.87
N GLY A 142 -20.31 3.46 -14.07
CA GLY A 142 -21.14 4.34 -14.88
C GLY A 142 -21.22 5.80 -14.43
N ILE A 143 -20.59 6.18 -13.34
CA ILE A 143 -20.51 7.58 -12.90
C ILE A 143 -19.29 8.24 -13.53
N GLU A 144 -19.50 9.14 -14.49
CA GLU A 144 -18.41 9.81 -15.22
C GLU A 144 -17.82 11.00 -14.44
N ARG A 145 -18.63 11.70 -13.62
CA ARG A 145 -18.20 12.93 -12.95
C ARG A 145 -17.54 12.66 -11.59
N TYR A 146 -16.31 13.10 -11.41
CA TYR A 146 -15.56 12.96 -10.16
C TYR A 146 -16.31 13.46 -8.90
N PRO A 147 -16.98 14.63 -8.90
CA PRO A 147 -17.75 15.05 -7.72
C PRO A 147 -18.80 14.03 -7.30
N LYS A 148 -19.52 13.45 -8.26
CA LYS A 148 -20.54 12.44 -7.97
C LYS A 148 -19.93 11.11 -7.51
N GLN A 149 -18.80 10.72 -8.08
CA GLN A 149 -18.05 9.55 -7.60
C GLN A 149 -17.60 9.73 -6.14
N TRP A 150 -17.10 10.91 -5.78
CA TRP A 150 -16.72 11.23 -4.40
C TRP A 150 -17.93 11.21 -3.46
N GLU A 151 -19.04 11.83 -3.83
CA GLU A 151 -20.28 11.80 -3.07
C GLU A 151 -20.75 10.37 -2.79
N THR A 152 -20.74 9.52 -3.82
CA THR A 152 -21.10 8.10 -3.69
C THR A 152 -20.14 7.36 -2.77
N LEU A 153 -18.81 7.57 -2.93
CA LEU A 153 -17.80 6.91 -2.10
C LEU A 153 -17.92 7.33 -0.62
N LEU A 154 -18.17 8.60 -0.34
CA LEU A 154 -18.37 9.09 1.02
C LEU A 154 -19.67 8.54 1.63
N ALA A 155 -20.74 8.44 0.87
CA ALA A 155 -21.98 7.80 1.32
C ALA A 155 -21.76 6.31 1.67
N MET A 156 -21.01 5.58 0.87
CA MET A 156 -20.64 4.19 1.14
C MET A 156 -19.79 4.03 2.42
N ALA A 157 -18.95 5.01 2.73
CA ALA A 157 -18.10 4.97 3.92
C ALA A 157 -18.85 5.35 5.20
N ALA A 158 -20.00 6.03 5.07
CA ALA A 158 -20.85 6.45 6.19
C ALA A 158 -21.95 5.44 6.54
N ALA A 159 -22.19 4.44 5.69
CA ALA A 159 -23.17 3.37 5.88
C ALA A 159 -22.59 2.21 6.70
#